data_dcefccac4dd140b17db5adf5c5b86146
#
_entry.id   dcefccac4dd140b17db5adf5c5b86146
#
_cell.length_a   1.000
_cell.length_b   1.000
_cell.length_c   1.000
_cell.angle_alpha   90.00
_cell.angle_beta   90.00
_cell.angle_gamma   90.00
#
_symmetry.space_group_name_H-M   'P 1'
#
loop_
_entity.id
_entity.type
_entity.pdbx_description
1 polymer ?
#
loop_
_entity_poly.entity_id
_entity_poly.type
_entity_poly.pdbx_seq_one_letter_code
_entity_poly.pdbx_strand_id
1 'polypeptide(L)'
;MTSDPGIILAIVTAALMIAASVFILFQHDRKHLELDQWVNYAFDRNTFRNALGYYRFMAVSMLFFYVLFTISCLLLQAEGYQIFSDGKQPIHAGPIGTSLFTIDLILRGAFFDIMEHFNLGISTVCMNRKSLWFGWYCFIFRMFYALALIKILLSFVWIYGKIRMARQSFRQTSSQLRLFE
;
A
#
# COMPACT_ATOMS: atom_id res chain seq x y z
N MET A 1 -35.12 -0.98 -3.96
CA MET A 1 -33.81 -1.58 -3.61
C MET A 1 -33.07 -0.53 -2.83
N THR A 2 -33.12 -0.60 -1.51
CA THR A 2 -32.30 0.25 -0.64
C THR A 2 -30.85 -0.26 -0.81
N SER A 3 -30.02 0.53 -1.45
CA SER A 3 -28.61 0.19 -1.60
C SER A 3 -27.93 0.36 -0.24
N ASP A 4 -27.48 -0.74 0.33
CA ASP A 4 -26.83 -0.75 1.65
C ASP A 4 -25.60 0.17 1.64
N PRO A 5 -25.50 1.13 2.58
CA PRO A 5 -24.45 2.14 2.58
C PRO A 5 -23.03 1.52 2.68
N GLY A 6 -22.89 0.39 3.36
CA GLY A 6 -21.63 -0.33 3.44
C GLY A 6 -21.15 -0.89 2.10
N ILE A 7 -22.06 -1.40 1.27
CA ILE A 7 -21.76 -1.87 -0.10
C ILE A 7 -21.33 -0.70 -0.97
N ILE A 8 -22.06 0.43 -0.93
CA ILE A 8 -21.74 1.60 -1.72
C ILE A 8 -20.34 2.10 -1.34
N LEU A 9 -20.06 2.23 -0.04
CA LEU A 9 -18.75 2.68 0.42
C LEU A 9 -17.63 1.72 -0.01
N ALA A 10 -17.86 0.41 0.05
CA ALA A 10 -16.89 -0.59 -0.39
C ALA A 10 -16.59 -0.47 -1.90
N ILE A 11 -17.63 -0.32 -2.74
CA ILE A 11 -17.47 -0.13 -4.20
C ILE A 11 -16.68 1.14 -4.49
N VAL A 12 -17.07 2.27 -3.88
CA VAL A 12 -16.38 3.55 -4.07
C VAL A 12 -14.94 3.46 -3.62
N THR A 13 -14.68 2.87 -2.45
CA THR A 13 -13.31 2.68 -1.92
C THR A 13 -12.48 1.81 -2.86
N ALA A 14 -13.02 0.70 -3.37
CA ALA A 14 -12.32 -0.16 -4.33
C ALA A 14 -11.97 0.59 -5.63
N ALA A 15 -12.91 1.35 -6.19
CA ALA A 15 -12.68 2.15 -7.39
C ALA A 15 -11.59 3.20 -7.18
N LEU A 16 -11.59 3.89 -6.03
CA LEU A 16 -10.58 4.85 -5.67
C LEU A 16 -9.20 4.21 -5.45
N MET A 17 -9.13 3.01 -4.85
CA MET A 17 -7.88 2.26 -4.69
C MET A 17 -7.30 1.84 -6.05
N ILE A 18 -8.12 1.40 -6.99
CA ILE A 18 -7.67 1.07 -8.35
C ILE A 18 -7.12 2.32 -9.03
N ALA A 19 -7.85 3.44 -8.98
CA ALA A 19 -7.40 4.71 -9.55
C ALA A 19 -6.07 5.19 -8.92
N ALA A 20 -5.95 5.09 -7.59
CA ALA A 20 -4.72 5.43 -6.88
C ALA A 20 -3.56 4.51 -7.25
N SER A 21 -3.81 3.20 -7.46
CA SER A 21 -2.80 2.25 -7.91
C SER A 21 -2.28 2.58 -9.31
N VAL A 22 -3.17 2.93 -10.22
CA VAL A 22 -2.81 3.38 -11.57
C VAL A 22 -2.00 4.68 -11.50
N PHE A 23 -2.43 5.65 -10.68
CA PHE A 23 -1.67 6.89 -10.47
C PHE A 23 -0.27 6.64 -9.91
N ILE A 24 -0.13 5.75 -8.92
CA ILE A 24 1.16 5.37 -8.34
C ILE A 24 2.08 4.78 -9.43
N LEU A 25 1.57 3.90 -10.30
CA LEU A 25 2.36 3.31 -11.37
C LEU A 25 2.87 4.38 -12.34
N PHE A 26 2.00 5.28 -12.81
CA PHE A 26 2.40 6.32 -13.77
C PHE A 26 3.31 7.41 -13.17
N GLN A 27 3.09 7.80 -11.91
CA GLN A 27 3.87 8.86 -11.30
C GLN A 27 5.20 8.37 -10.70
N HIS A 28 5.30 7.08 -10.41
CA HIS A 28 6.47 6.53 -9.76
C HIS A 28 7.75 6.78 -10.57
N ASP A 29 7.75 6.42 -11.84
CA ASP A 29 8.94 6.52 -12.69
C ASP A 29 9.37 7.97 -12.87
N ARG A 30 8.41 8.89 -13.03
CA ARG A 30 8.69 10.33 -13.11
C ARG A 30 9.36 10.86 -11.86
N LYS A 31 8.82 10.52 -10.68
CA LYS A 31 9.38 10.97 -9.39
C LYS A 31 10.71 10.31 -9.06
N HIS A 32 10.89 9.09 -9.51
CA HIS A 32 12.16 8.39 -9.40
C HIS A 32 13.24 9.08 -10.24
N LEU A 33 12.90 9.52 -11.45
CA LEU A 33 13.79 10.29 -12.31
C LEU A 33 14.18 11.65 -11.68
N GLU A 34 13.23 12.37 -11.07
CA GLU A 34 13.49 13.62 -10.35
C GLU A 34 14.48 13.39 -9.19
N LEU A 35 14.35 12.30 -8.46
CA LEU A 35 15.30 11.93 -7.41
C LEU A 35 16.68 11.55 -7.96
N ASP A 36 16.75 10.88 -9.10
CA ASP A 36 18.02 10.57 -9.76
C ASP A 36 18.76 11.83 -10.20
N GLN A 37 18.05 12.76 -10.80
CA GLN A 37 18.58 14.07 -11.15
C GLN A 37 19.11 14.82 -9.92
N TRP A 38 18.36 14.81 -8.82
CA TRP A 38 18.80 15.44 -7.57
C TRP A 38 20.10 14.83 -7.05
N VAL A 39 20.25 13.50 -7.05
CA VAL A 39 21.47 12.84 -6.58
C VAL A 39 22.66 13.10 -7.49
N ASN A 40 22.44 13.17 -8.82
CA ASN A 40 23.52 13.24 -9.79
C ASN A 40 23.99 14.68 -10.10
N TYR A 41 23.10 15.68 -10.01
CA TYR A 41 23.38 16.99 -10.60
C TYR A 41 23.39 18.20 -9.66
N ALA A 42 22.67 18.21 -8.57
CA ALA A 42 22.50 19.48 -7.91
C ALA A 42 22.34 19.48 -6.39
N PHE A 43 22.04 18.37 -5.74
CA PHE A 43 21.61 18.40 -4.34
C PHE A 43 20.60 19.53 -4.04
N ASP A 44 19.77 19.86 -5.06
CA ASP A 44 18.81 20.95 -4.94
C ASP A 44 17.72 20.58 -3.94
N ARG A 45 17.60 21.43 -2.90
CA ARG A 45 16.66 21.24 -1.80
C ARG A 45 15.20 21.21 -2.28
N ASN A 46 14.86 21.96 -3.32
CA ASN A 46 13.49 22.05 -3.83
C ASN A 46 13.10 20.78 -4.58
N THR A 47 13.97 20.25 -5.42
CA THR A 47 13.76 18.99 -6.15
C THR A 47 13.58 17.83 -5.19
N PHE A 48 14.43 17.72 -4.16
CA PHE A 48 14.29 16.71 -3.12
C PHE A 48 12.95 16.83 -2.35
N ARG A 49 12.59 18.05 -1.96
CA ARG A 49 11.34 18.32 -1.24
C ARG A 49 10.12 17.93 -2.07
N ASN A 50 10.12 18.21 -3.38
CA ASN A 50 9.03 17.87 -4.29
C ASN A 50 8.89 16.35 -4.47
N ALA A 51 10.00 15.66 -4.67
CA ALA A 51 10.02 14.21 -4.77
C ALA A 51 9.56 13.55 -3.45
N LEU A 52 10.03 14.04 -2.30
CA LEU A 52 9.61 13.54 -0.98
C LEU A 52 8.11 13.77 -0.74
N GLY A 53 7.54 14.85 -1.28
CA GLY A 53 6.10 15.15 -1.20
C GLY A 53 5.24 14.02 -1.80
N TYR A 54 5.68 13.42 -2.89
CA TYR A 54 4.99 12.28 -3.50
C TYR A 54 4.93 11.06 -2.56
N TYR A 55 6.04 10.70 -1.92
CA TYR A 55 6.07 9.56 -1.00
C TYR A 55 5.26 9.81 0.28
N ARG A 56 5.24 11.06 0.74
CA ARG A 56 4.33 11.47 1.84
C ARG A 56 2.87 11.33 1.43
N PHE A 57 2.53 11.76 0.22
CA PHE A 57 1.18 11.58 -0.32
C PHE A 57 0.79 10.11 -0.40
N MET A 58 1.69 9.23 -0.86
CA MET A 58 1.44 7.78 -0.85
C MET A 58 1.17 7.25 0.55
N ALA A 59 1.99 7.61 1.55
CA ALA A 59 1.81 7.16 2.92
C ALA A 59 0.47 7.64 3.53
N VAL A 60 0.09 8.90 3.27
CA VAL A 60 -1.20 9.44 3.71
C VAL A 60 -2.37 8.74 3.00
N SER A 61 -2.23 8.45 1.70
CA SER A 61 -3.24 7.69 0.95
C SER A 61 -3.43 6.28 1.51
N MET A 62 -2.34 5.60 1.88
CA MET A 62 -2.42 4.29 2.53
C MET A 62 -3.19 4.36 3.85
N LEU A 63 -2.90 5.34 4.70
CA LEU A 63 -3.64 5.54 5.95
C LEU A 63 -5.13 5.85 5.68
N PHE A 64 -5.42 6.70 4.71
CA PHE A 64 -6.78 7.04 4.32
C PHE A 64 -7.57 5.79 3.87
N PHE A 65 -7.01 4.97 2.99
CA PHE A 65 -7.67 3.75 2.54
C PHE A 65 -7.77 2.68 3.62
N TYR A 66 -6.82 2.62 4.56
CA TYR A 66 -6.95 1.79 5.75
C TYR A 66 -8.21 2.16 6.56
N VAL A 67 -8.40 3.44 6.82
CA VAL A 67 -9.56 3.93 7.57
C VAL A 67 -10.86 3.67 6.80
N LEU A 68 -10.91 3.99 5.50
CA LEU A 68 -12.10 3.75 4.68
C LEU A 68 -12.46 2.26 4.60
N PHE A 69 -11.47 1.39 4.44
CA PHE A 69 -11.70 -0.05 4.42
C PHE A 69 -12.27 -0.55 5.77
N THR A 70 -11.69 -0.09 6.87
CA THR A 70 -12.16 -0.44 8.21
C THR A 70 -13.60 0.04 8.44
N ILE A 71 -13.93 1.27 8.04
CA ILE A 71 -15.29 1.81 8.14
C ILE A 71 -16.27 1.01 7.27
N SER A 72 -15.90 0.66 6.04
CA SER A 72 -16.72 -0.18 5.16
C SER A 72 -17.03 -1.52 5.81
N CYS A 73 -16.03 -2.18 6.41
CA CYS A 73 -16.22 -3.44 7.11
C CYS A 73 -17.15 -3.31 8.33
N LEU A 74 -17.06 -2.21 9.08
CA LEU A 74 -17.95 -1.94 10.21
C LEU A 74 -19.39 -1.72 9.75
N LEU A 75 -19.62 -0.96 8.69
CA LEU A 75 -20.95 -0.73 8.13
C LEU A 75 -21.55 -2.01 7.61
N LEU A 76 -20.78 -2.83 6.88
CA LEU A 76 -21.25 -4.12 6.40
C LEU A 76 -21.66 -5.06 7.55
N GLN A 77 -20.90 -5.09 8.65
CA GLN A 77 -21.28 -5.85 9.83
C GLN A 77 -22.58 -5.30 10.48
N ALA A 78 -22.75 -3.97 10.53
CA ALA A 78 -23.97 -3.35 11.05
C ALA A 78 -25.19 -3.64 10.17
N GLU A 79 -25.00 -3.83 8.86
CA GLU A 79 -26.04 -4.25 7.90
C GLU A 79 -26.31 -5.77 7.96
N GLY A 80 -25.63 -6.52 8.83
CA GLY A 80 -25.84 -7.95 9.05
C GLY A 80 -25.01 -8.87 8.16
N TYR A 81 -24.02 -8.32 7.41
CA TYR A 81 -23.10 -9.15 6.64
C TYR A 81 -22.10 -9.87 7.57
N GLN A 82 -21.97 -11.17 7.37
CA GLN A 82 -21.05 -12.00 8.13
C GLN A 82 -19.66 -11.96 7.48
N ILE A 83 -18.85 -11.00 7.87
CA ILE A 83 -17.52 -10.75 7.30
C ILE A 83 -16.45 -11.60 7.99
N PHE A 84 -16.60 -11.81 9.30
CA PHE A 84 -15.64 -12.59 10.10
C PHE A 84 -16.26 -13.91 10.54
N SER A 85 -15.42 -14.93 10.62
CA SER A 85 -15.79 -16.25 11.11
C SER A 85 -14.58 -16.92 11.77
N ASP A 86 -14.81 -17.65 12.84
CA ASP A 86 -13.80 -18.54 13.46
C ASP A 86 -13.66 -19.89 12.76
N GLY A 87 -14.26 -20.03 11.58
CA GLY A 87 -14.30 -21.27 10.80
C GLY A 87 -15.58 -22.10 11.05
N LYS A 88 -16.34 -21.80 12.10
CA LYS A 88 -17.60 -22.49 12.43
C LYS A 88 -18.79 -21.53 12.59
N GLN A 89 -18.57 -20.38 13.23
CA GLN A 89 -19.61 -19.42 13.53
C GLN A 89 -19.22 -18.00 13.09
N PRO A 90 -20.21 -17.19 12.66
CA PRO A 90 -19.98 -15.79 12.37
C PRO A 90 -19.65 -15.02 13.65
N ILE A 91 -18.63 -14.18 13.59
CA ILE A 91 -18.20 -13.33 14.69
C ILE A 91 -18.50 -11.87 14.35
N HIS A 92 -19.13 -11.15 15.26
CA HIS A 92 -19.23 -9.69 15.20
C HIS A 92 -18.00 -9.06 15.86
N ALA A 93 -17.08 -8.58 15.05
CA ALA A 93 -15.91 -7.86 15.54
C ALA A 93 -16.27 -6.38 15.77
N GLY A 94 -16.04 -5.88 16.99
CA GLY A 94 -16.16 -4.44 17.26
C GLY A 94 -15.10 -3.62 16.51
N PRO A 95 -15.09 -2.27 16.67
CA PRO A 95 -14.17 -1.39 15.95
C PRO A 95 -12.70 -1.79 16.07
N ILE A 96 -12.28 -2.20 17.28
CA ILE A 96 -10.90 -2.65 17.54
C ILE A 96 -10.61 -3.96 16.80
N GLY A 97 -11.51 -4.94 16.88
CA GLY A 97 -11.34 -6.23 16.18
C GLY A 97 -11.29 -6.06 14.66
N THR A 98 -12.15 -5.21 14.09
CA THR A 98 -12.16 -4.90 12.65
C THR A 98 -10.85 -4.20 12.24
N SER A 99 -10.34 -3.29 13.04
CA SER A 99 -9.05 -2.62 12.80
C SER A 99 -7.88 -3.62 12.82
N LEU A 100 -7.84 -4.51 13.80
CA LEU A 100 -6.83 -5.57 13.90
C LEU A 100 -6.92 -6.54 12.72
N PHE A 101 -8.13 -6.91 12.29
CA PHE A 101 -8.33 -7.70 11.09
C PHE A 101 -7.75 -7.00 9.85
N THR A 102 -7.96 -5.71 9.70
CA THR A 102 -7.43 -4.93 8.57
C THR A 102 -5.89 -4.93 8.57
N ILE A 103 -5.27 -4.81 9.75
CA ILE A 103 -3.80 -4.93 9.89
C ILE A 103 -3.34 -6.34 9.52
N ASP A 104 -3.99 -7.37 10.02
CA ASP A 104 -3.67 -8.77 9.70
C ASP A 104 -3.78 -9.04 8.20
N LEU A 105 -4.81 -8.49 7.56
CA LEU A 105 -5.01 -8.56 6.12
C LEU A 105 -3.85 -7.95 5.32
N ILE A 106 -3.28 -6.85 5.79
CA ILE A 106 -2.09 -6.21 5.19
C ILE A 106 -0.85 -7.08 5.41
N LEU A 107 -0.63 -7.55 6.65
CA LEU A 107 0.59 -8.27 7.03
C LEU A 107 0.70 -9.66 6.41
N ARG A 108 -0.41 -10.36 6.21
CA ARG A 108 -0.42 -11.67 5.52
C ARG A 108 0.00 -11.61 4.06
N GLY A 109 0.10 -10.41 3.51
CA GLY A 109 0.70 -10.14 2.20
C GLY A 109 -0.18 -10.52 1.01
N ALA A 110 -0.15 -9.69 -0.02
CA ALA A 110 -0.90 -9.90 -1.25
C ALA A 110 -0.46 -11.17 -2.02
N PHE A 111 0.77 -11.62 -1.84
CA PHE A 111 1.36 -12.68 -2.65
C PHE A 111 0.96 -14.08 -2.21
N PHE A 112 0.87 -14.36 -0.92
CA PHE A 112 0.52 -15.69 -0.43
C PHE A 112 -0.94 -16.04 -0.66
N ASP A 113 -1.83 -15.05 -0.54
CA ASP A 113 -3.26 -15.28 -0.77
C ASP A 113 -3.68 -15.24 -2.25
N ILE A 114 -2.88 -14.72 -3.16
CA ILE A 114 -3.11 -14.88 -4.59
C ILE A 114 -3.11 -16.36 -4.95
N MET A 115 -2.14 -17.12 -4.44
CA MET A 115 -2.07 -18.56 -4.68
C MET A 115 -3.27 -19.30 -4.09
N GLU A 116 -3.70 -18.93 -2.87
CA GLU A 116 -4.91 -19.51 -2.25
C GLU A 116 -6.19 -19.10 -2.97
N HIS A 117 -6.29 -17.86 -3.46
CA HIS A 117 -7.45 -17.36 -4.23
C HIS A 117 -7.57 -18.06 -5.58
N PHE A 118 -6.49 -18.28 -6.29
CA PHE A 118 -6.49 -19.03 -7.56
C PHE A 118 -6.70 -20.53 -7.36
N ASN A 119 -6.35 -21.10 -6.22
CA ASN A 119 -6.62 -22.49 -5.88
C ASN A 119 -7.98 -22.71 -5.22
N LEU A 120 -8.88 -21.70 -5.22
CA LEU A 120 -10.22 -21.77 -4.62
C LEU A 120 -10.23 -22.04 -3.11
N GLY A 121 -9.11 -22.01 -2.45
CA GLY A 121 -8.99 -22.01 -1.00
C GLY A 121 -9.13 -20.58 -0.49
N ILE A 122 -10.36 -20.08 -0.33
CA ILE A 122 -10.58 -18.79 0.31
C ILE A 122 -10.00 -18.88 1.72
N SER A 123 -9.04 -18.00 2.01
CA SER A 123 -8.45 -17.86 3.34
C SER A 123 -9.53 -17.91 4.43
N THR A 124 -9.26 -18.67 5.45
CA THR A 124 -10.16 -18.93 6.59
C THR A 124 -10.65 -17.67 7.32
N VAL A 125 -10.18 -16.50 6.96
CA VAL A 125 -10.43 -15.21 7.62
C VAL A 125 -11.57 -14.44 6.96
N CYS A 126 -11.87 -14.64 5.67
CA CYS A 126 -12.99 -14.00 4.97
C CYS A 126 -14.03 -15.05 4.58
N MET A 127 -14.76 -15.55 5.55
CA MET A 127 -15.72 -16.61 5.27
C MET A 127 -17.16 -16.10 5.18
N ASN A 128 -17.54 -15.69 4.01
CA ASN A 128 -18.85 -16.07 3.53
C ASN A 128 -18.72 -16.46 2.05
N ARG A 129 -18.74 -17.77 1.76
CA ARG A 129 -18.73 -18.30 0.38
C ARG A 129 -19.84 -17.71 -0.51
N LYS A 130 -20.80 -17.01 0.08
CA LYS A 130 -21.91 -16.35 -0.62
C LYS A 130 -21.58 -14.94 -1.13
N SER A 131 -20.49 -14.31 -0.69
CA SER A 131 -20.11 -12.96 -1.11
C SER A 131 -18.73 -12.92 -1.78
N LEU A 132 -18.65 -13.50 -2.98
CA LEU A 132 -17.48 -13.45 -3.86
C LEU A 132 -16.96 -12.02 -4.04
N TRP A 133 -17.82 -11.03 -4.08
CA TRP A 133 -17.49 -9.63 -4.22
C TRP A 133 -16.64 -9.09 -3.04
N PHE A 134 -16.91 -9.55 -1.81
CA PHE A 134 -16.11 -9.13 -0.65
C PHE A 134 -14.68 -9.68 -0.70
N GLY A 135 -14.51 -10.91 -1.18
CA GLY A 135 -13.19 -11.47 -1.48
C GLY A 135 -12.41 -10.60 -2.47
N TRP A 136 -13.05 -10.16 -3.55
CA TRP A 136 -12.44 -9.22 -4.50
C TRP A 136 -12.12 -7.86 -3.89
N TYR A 137 -12.97 -7.35 -3.01
CA TYR A 137 -12.71 -6.10 -2.29
C TYR A 137 -11.46 -6.21 -1.40
N CYS A 138 -11.34 -7.28 -0.62
CA CYS A 138 -10.13 -7.57 0.18
C CYS A 138 -8.89 -7.72 -0.70
N PHE A 139 -9.02 -8.39 -1.85
CA PHE A 139 -7.92 -8.55 -2.80
C PHE A 139 -7.44 -7.20 -3.36
N ILE A 140 -8.34 -6.32 -3.81
CA ILE A 140 -8.01 -4.98 -4.29
C ILE A 140 -7.29 -4.18 -3.20
N PHE A 141 -7.78 -4.24 -1.96
CA PHE A 141 -7.17 -3.58 -0.82
C PHE A 141 -5.71 -4.05 -0.59
N ARG A 142 -5.49 -5.36 -0.58
CA ARG A 142 -4.15 -5.94 -0.43
C ARG A 142 -3.22 -5.57 -1.57
N MET A 143 -3.69 -5.64 -2.80
CA MET A 143 -2.91 -5.29 -3.98
C MET A 143 -2.47 -3.83 -3.96
N PHE A 144 -3.38 -2.92 -3.57
CA PHE A 144 -3.04 -1.51 -3.37
C PHE A 144 -1.91 -1.34 -2.35
N TYR A 145 -2.02 -1.97 -1.16
CA TYR A 145 -0.99 -1.89 -0.12
C TYR A 145 0.32 -2.52 -0.55
N ALA A 146 0.29 -3.69 -1.17
CA ALA A 146 1.49 -4.35 -1.68
C ALA A 146 2.22 -3.47 -2.70
N LEU A 147 1.49 -2.92 -3.68
CA LEU A 147 2.06 -2.03 -4.69
C LEU A 147 2.70 -0.80 -4.05
N ALA A 148 1.99 -0.11 -3.15
CA ALA A 148 2.48 1.07 -2.49
C ALA A 148 3.73 0.79 -1.64
N LEU A 149 3.70 -0.28 -0.84
CA LEU A 149 4.84 -0.69 0.00
C LEU A 149 6.06 -1.06 -0.83
N ILE A 150 5.88 -1.88 -1.88
CA ILE A 150 6.97 -2.29 -2.76
C ILE A 150 7.61 -1.05 -3.42
N LYS A 151 6.80 -0.12 -3.93
CA LYS A 151 7.31 1.10 -4.57
C LYS A 151 8.06 1.99 -3.58
N ILE A 152 7.56 2.15 -2.36
CA ILE A 152 8.25 2.90 -1.30
C ILE A 152 9.58 2.22 -0.95
N LEU A 153 9.58 0.92 -0.68
CA LEU A 153 10.78 0.18 -0.29
C LEU A 153 11.85 0.19 -1.37
N LEU A 154 11.48 -0.08 -2.63
CA LEU A 154 12.40 -0.03 -3.76
C LEU A 154 13.02 1.37 -3.91
N SER A 155 12.24 2.42 -3.73
CA SER A 155 12.74 3.80 -3.78
C SER A 155 13.73 4.08 -2.66
N PHE A 156 13.46 3.62 -1.43
CA PHE A 156 14.40 3.77 -0.32
C PHE A 156 15.72 3.04 -0.56
N VAL A 157 15.67 1.78 -1.00
CA VAL A 157 16.87 0.98 -1.31
C VAL A 157 17.70 1.67 -2.39
N TRP A 158 17.04 2.15 -3.44
CA TRP A 158 17.69 2.82 -4.55
C TRP A 158 18.36 4.14 -4.13
N ILE A 159 17.62 5.02 -3.41
CA ILE A 159 18.14 6.30 -2.91
C ILE A 159 19.34 6.05 -2.00
N TYR A 160 19.24 5.09 -1.08
CA TYR A 160 20.35 4.74 -0.19
C TYR A 160 21.58 4.27 -0.95
N GLY A 161 21.39 3.41 -1.96
CA GLY A 161 22.49 2.94 -2.83
C GLY A 161 23.19 4.09 -3.54
N LYS A 162 22.44 5.02 -4.13
CA LYS A 162 22.98 6.20 -4.82
C LYS A 162 23.74 7.14 -3.88
N ILE A 163 23.20 7.44 -2.72
CA ILE A 163 23.88 8.27 -1.71
C ILE A 163 25.20 7.62 -1.26
N ARG A 164 25.20 6.30 -1.08
CA ARG A 164 26.40 5.56 -0.72
C ARG A 164 27.46 5.67 -1.80
N MET A 165 27.10 5.48 -3.08
CA MET A 165 28.03 5.62 -4.21
C MET A 165 28.59 7.05 -4.32
N ALA A 166 27.73 8.07 -4.21
CA ALA A 166 28.16 9.47 -4.24
C ALA A 166 29.16 9.79 -3.11
N ARG A 167 28.95 9.27 -1.89
CA ARG A 167 29.90 9.44 -0.78
C ARG A 167 31.25 8.75 -1.03
N GLN A 168 31.25 7.59 -1.69
CA GLN A 168 32.48 6.87 -2.02
C GLN A 168 33.30 7.62 -3.08
N SER A 169 32.68 8.13 -4.14
CA SER A 169 33.36 8.92 -5.17
C SER A 169 33.95 10.21 -4.59
N PHE A 170 33.25 10.89 -3.69
CA PHE A 170 33.75 12.08 -3.01
C PHE A 170 35.00 11.77 -2.15
N ARG A 171 35.03 10.64 -1.45
CA ARG A 171 36.22 10.22 -0.66
C ARG A 171 37.42 9.89 -1.55
N GLN A 172 37.20 9.26 -2.69
CA GLN A 172 38.27 8.94 -3.64
C GLN A 172 38.87 10.21 -4.25
N THR A 173 38.07 11.16 -4.65
CA THR A 173 38.54 12.43 -5.20
C THR A 173 39.31 13.25 -4.16
N SER A 174 38.84 13.30 -2.92
CA SER A 174 39.54 14.01 -1.84
C SER A 174 40.84 13.35 -1.43
N SER A 175 40.95 12.02 -1.53
CA SER A 175 42.25 11.33 -1.28
C SER A 175 43.25 11.52 -2.42
N GLN A 176 42.77 11.61 -3.67
CA GLN A 176 43.65 11.91 -4.81
C GLN A 176 44.19 13.34 -4.75
N LEU A 177 43.38 14.33 -4.38
CA LEU A 177 43.84 15.71 -4.22
C LEU A 177 44.93 15.87 -3.15
N ARG A 178 44.88 15.08 -2.06
CA ARG A 178 45.93 15.08 -1.01
C ARG A 178 47.24 14.40 -1.42
N LEU A 179 47.25 13.66 -2.52
CA LEU A 179 48.46 13.06 -3.06
C LEU A 179 49.24 14.02 -3.99
N PHE A 180 48.66 15.14 -4.35
CA PHE A 180 49.25 16.18 -5.20
C PHE A 180 49.69 17.43 -4.41
N GLU A 181 49.44 17.48 -3.08
CA GLU A 181 50.03 18.43 -2.13
C GLU A 181 51.29 17.83 -1.48
#